data_75f15ba286e0fa74692aa3750359cb57
#
_entry.id   75f15ba286e0fa74692aa3750359cb57
#
_cell.length_a   1.000
_cell.length_b   1.000
_cell.length_c   1.000
_cell.angle_alpha   90.00
_cell.angle_beta   90.00
_cell.angle_gamma   90.00
#
_symmetry.space_group_name_H-M   'P 1'
#
loop_
_entity.id
_entity.type
_entity.pdbx_description
1 polymer ?
#
loop_
_entity_poly.entity_id
_entity_poly.type
_entity_poly.pdbx_seq_one_letter_code
_entity_poly.pdbx_strand_id
1 'polypeptide(L)'
;SRQAVRICRLFGDNLTQRVTTSVGPEQEYFIVDRETYLKRKDLIFTGRTLFGAMPPKGQEMEDHYFGAIKERVSNYMKDLDIELWKLGIPAKTEHNEAAPAQHELAPIYNTTNVATDENMLVMNVMKKVALRHGLVCLLHEKPFAGVNGSGKHNNWSLTTDTGHNLLEPGR
;
A
#
# COMPACT_ATOMS: atom_id res chain seq x y z
N SER A 1 2.28 -10.18 -21.80
CA SER A 1 2.72 -11.54 -22.19
C SER A 1 3.30 -11.61 -23.62
N ARG A 2 2.52 -11.26 -24.67
CA ARG A 2 2.92 -11.43 -26.08
C ARG A 2 4.26 -10.78 -26.43
N GLN A 3 4.49 -9.53 -25.99
CA GLN A 3 5.74 -8.83 -26.29
C GLN A 3 6.92 -9.38 -25.48
N ALA A 4 6.68 -9.78 -24.22
CA ALA A 4 7.70 -10.41 -23.41
C ALA A 4 8.20 -11.73 -24.03
N VAL A 5 7.30 -12.57 -24.53
CA VAL A 5 7.66 -13.80 -25.26
C VAL A 5 8.52 -13.51 -26.49
N ARG A 6 8.22 -12.42 -27.25
CA ARG A 6 9.07 -12.02 -28.38
C ARG A 6 10.48 -11.64 -27.93
N ILE A 7 10.61 -10.95 -26.80
CA ILE A 7 11.91 -10.59 -26.24
C ILE A 7 12.66 -11.86 -25.79
N CYS A 8 12.00 -12.79 -25.08
CA CYS A 8 12.60 -14.06 -24.68
C CYS A 8 13.19 -14.79 -25.88
N ARG A 9 12.47 -14.83 -27.00
CA ARG A 9 12.96 -15.47 -28.25
C ARG A 9 14.20 -14.79 -28.82
N LEU A 10 14.30 -13.46 -28.74
CA LEU A 10 15.51 -12.74 -29.19
C LEU A 10 16.75 -13.09 -28.35
N PHE A 11 16.54 -13.47 -27.07
CA PHE A 11 17.59 -13.96 -26.19
C PHE A 11 17.79 -15.48 -26.25
N GLY A 12 17.18 -16.17 -27.24
CA GLY A 12 17.37 -17.60 -27.47
C GLY A 12 16.43 -18.53 -26.69
N ASP A 13 15.51 -18.01 -25.89
CA ASP A 13 14.50 -18.81 -25.22
C ASP A 13 13.35 -19.13 -26.19
N ASN A 14 13.40 -20.32 -26.76
CA ASN A 14 12.37 -20.83 -27.66
C ASN A 14 11.33 -21.72 -26.98
N LEU A 15 11.44 -21.95 -25.66
CA LEU A 15 10.54 -22.81 -24.88
C LEU A 15 9.38 -22.02 -24.33
N THR A 16 9.61 -20.80 -23.85
CA THR A 16 8.59 -19.94 -23.25
C THR A 16 7.44 -19.63 -24.21
N GLN A 17 6.24 -19.99 -23.83
CA GLN A 17 5.00 -19.73 -24.58
C GLN A 17 4.18 -18.59 -23.94
N ARG A 18 4.32 -18.39 -22.64
CA ARG A 18 3.60 -17.37 -21.89
C ARG A 18 4.50 -16.70 -20.84
N VAL A 19 4.30 -15.41 -20.66
CA VAL A 19 4.88 -14.64 -19.55
C VAL A 19 3.74 -14.03 -18.75
N THR A 20 3.75 -14.23 -17.45
CA THR A 20 2.78 -13.69 -16.51
C THR A 20 3.41 -12.57 -15.71
N THR A 21 2.67 -11.49 -15.52
CA THR A 21 3.06 -10.39 -14.62
C THR A 21 2.52 -10.66 -13.21
N SER A 22 3.33 -10.39 -12.21
CA SER A 22 2.95 -10.38 -10.81
C SER A 22 3.24 -9.02 -10.19
N VAL A 23 2.49 -8.66 -9.16
CA VAL A 23 2.70 -7.43 -8.40
C VAL A 23 2.35 -7.63 -6.93
N GLY A 24 3.14 -7.01 -6.05
CA GLY A 24 2.81 -6.82 -4.64
C GLY A 24 2.63 -5.33 -4.40
N PRO A 25 1.39 -4.82 -4.40
CA PRO A 25 1.13 -3.41 -4.17
C PRO A 25 1.19 -3.11 -2.67
N GLU A 26 2.10 -2.28 -2.26
CA GLU A 26 2.24 -1.78 -0.89
C GLU A 26 1.39 -0.52 -0.76
N GLN A 27 0.29 -0.61 0.02
CA GLN A 27 -0.62 0.51 0.19
C GLN A 27 -0.20 1.38 1.35
N GLU A 28 0.29 2.58 1.04
CA GLU A 28 0.51 3.64 2.03
C GLU A 28 -0.80 4.33 2.38
N TYR A 29 -0.93 4.77 3.62
CA TYR A 29 -2.12 5.43 4.12
C TYR A 29 -1.83 6.29 5.35
N PHE A 30 -2.69 7.26 5.63
CA PHE A 30 -2.63 8.06 6.86
C PHE A 30 -3.78 7.68 7.78
N ILE A 31 -3.50 7.64 9.08
CA ILE A 31 -4.51 7.45 10.12
C ILE A 31 -4.65 8.73 10.94
N VAL A 32 -5.87 9.26 10.99
CA VAL A 32 -6.19 10.44 11.78
C VAL A 32 -7.33 10.15 12.75
N ASP A 33 -7.38 10.91 13.85
CA ASP A 33 -8.45 10.83 14.81
C ASP A 33 -9.78 11.29 14.20
N ARG A 34 -10.86 10.52 14.42
CA ARG A 34 -12.17 10.79 13.82
C ARG A 34 -12.79 12.09 14.31
N GLU A 35 -12.65 12.41 15.59
CA GLU A 35 -13.24 13.64 16.13
C GLU A 35 -12.56 14.89 15.56
N THR A 36 -11.24 14.82 15.39
CA THR A 36 -10.46 15.87 14.73
C THR A 36 -10.81 15.97 13.24
N TYR A 37 -10.92 14.85 12.54
CA TYR A 37 -11.34 14.79 11.13
C TYR A 37 -12.70 15.47 10.91
N LEU A 38 -13.68 15.21 11.77
CA LEU A 38 -15.03 15.79 11.65
C LEU A 38 -15.07 17.31 11.80
N LYS A 39 -14.04 17.92 12.37
CA LYS A 39 -13.88 19.38 12.46
C LYS A 39 -13.23 20.00 11.20
N ARG A 40 -12.74 19.18 10.28
CA ARG A 40 -11.97 19.58 9.08
C ARG A 40 -12.78 19.36 7.81
N LYS A 41 -13.49 20.39 7.38
CA LYS A 41 -14.31 20.33 6.15
C LYS A 41 -13.49 20.06 4.89
N ASP A 42 -12.26 20.55 4.82
CA ASP A 42 -11.33 20.27 3.73
C ASP A 42 -11.05 18.76 3.62
N LEU A 43 -10.70 18.08 4.72
CA LEU A 43 -10.51 16.62 4.71
C LEU A 43 -11.78 15.85 4.33
N ILE A 44 -12.94 16.28 4.83
CA ILE A 44 -14.23 15.64 4.56
C ILE A 44 -14.60 15.73 3.08
N PHE A 45 -14.48 16.92 2.47
CA PHE A 45 -14.96 17.16 1.11
C PHE A 45 -13.92 16.86 0.03
N THR A 46 -12.62 16.98 0.33
CA THR A 46 -11.57 16.81 -0.67
C THR A 46 -10.61 15.65 -0.39
N GLY A 47 -10.67 15.05 0.81
CA GLY A 47 -9.74 13.99 1.23
C GLY A 47 -8.34 14.49 1.59
N ARG A 48 -8.09 15.81 1.51
CA ARG A 48 -6.80 16.45 1.81
C ARG A 48 -6.96 17.76 2.55
N THR A 49 -5.91 18.21 3.23
CA THR A 49 -5.86 19.54 3.81
C THR A 49 -5.66 20.61 2.73
N LEU A 50 -6.42 21.71 2.83
CA LEU A 50 -6.26 22.89 1.97
C LEU A 50 -5.53 24.02 2.68
N PHE A 51 -5.53 24.01 4.00
CA PHE A 51 -4.90 24.98 4.90
C PHE A 51 -4.55 24.31 6.22
N GLY A 52 -3.77 25.00 7.05
CA GLY A 52 -3.38 24.54 8.38
C GLY A 52 -1.88 24.70 8.63
N ALA A 53 -1.48 24.54 9.88
CA ALA A 53 -0.08 24.58 10.27
C ALA A 53 0.62 23.28 9.88
N MET A 54 1.91 23.36 9.60
CA MET A 54 2.77 22.19 9.49
C MET A 54 2.88 21.48 10.84
N PRO A 55 3.06 20.14 10.85
CA PRO A 55 3.33 19.43 12.09
C PRO A 55 4.64 19.95 12.73
N PRO A 56 4.78 19.88 14.07
CA PRO A 56 6.00 20.31 14.75
C PRO A 56 7.23 19.50 14.32
N LYS A 57 7.03 18.26 13.89
CA LYS A 57 8.04 17.39 13.32
C LYS A 57 7.53 16.84 11.98
N GLY A 58 8.31 17.06 10.91
CA GLY A 58 8.03 16.56 9.56
C GLY A 58 8.68 15.19 9.33
N GLN A 59 9.43 15.06 8.23
CA GLN A 59 10.09 13.81 7.83
C GLN A 59 11.61 13.84 8.07
N GLU A 60 12.08 14.74 8.89
CA GLU A 60 13.51 14.90 9.19
C GLU A 60 14.08 13.58 9.70
N MET A 61 15.19 13.14 9.10
CA MET A 61 15.90 11.90 9.43
C MET A 61 15.06 10.63 9.23
N GLU A 62 13.85 10.73 8.69
CA GLU A 62 12.89 9.62 8.50
C GLU A 62 12.60 8.83 9.79
N ASP A 63 12.73 9.48 10.93
CA ASP A 63 12.67 8.80 12.23
C ASP A 63 11.26 8.37 12.66
N HIS A 64 10.20 8.89 12.04
CA HIS A 64 8.86 8.32 12.19
C HIS A 64 8.78 6.87 11.73
N TYR A 65 9.54 6.51 10.69
CA TYR A 65 9.62 5.15 10.16
C TYR A 65 10.07 4.14 11.24
N PHE A 66 11.00 4.54 12.09
CA PHE A 66 11.54 3.74 13.20
C PHE A 66 10.80 3.94 14.53
N GLY A 67 9.76 4.77 14.53
CA GLY A 67 8.99 5.10 15.73
C GLY A 67 8.09 3.95 16.19
N ALA A 68 7.67 4.01 17.45
CA ALA A 68 6.70 3.07 17.98
C ALA A 68 5.30 3.30 17.38
N ILE A 69 4.61 2.22 17.05
CA ILE A 69 3.21 2.27 16.63
C ILE A 69 2.35 2.46 17.89
N LYS A 70 1.48 3.47 17.88
CA LYS A 70 0.56 3.72 18.99
C LYS A 70 -0.41 2.55 19.16
N GLU A 71 -0.73 2.19 20.39
CA GLU A 71 -1.58 1.04 20.71
C GLU A 71 -2.91 1.03 19.94
N ARG A 72 -3.59 2.19 19.84
CA ARG A 72 -4.85 2.33 19.09
C ARG A 72 -4.68 2.02 17.59
N VAL A 73 -3.55 2.41 17.00
CA VAL A 73 -3.21 2.11 15.60
C VAL A 73 -2.83 0.63 15.46
N SER A 74 -2.07 0.08 16.39
CA SER A 74 -1.73 -1.36 16.39
C SER A 74 -2.98 -2.24 16.50
N ASN A 75 -3.96 -1.85 17.32
CA ASN A 75 -5.23 -2.56 17.41
C ASN A 75 -6.04 -2.48 16.11
N TYR A 76 -6.04 -1.31 15.45
CA TYR A 76 -6.61 -1.15 14.12
C TYR A 76 -5.94 -2.09 13.10
N MET A 77 -4.61 -2.15 13.07
CA MET A 77 -3.85 -3.01 12.15
C MET A 77 -4.18 -4.48 12.36
N LYS A 78 -4.25 -4.95 13.62
CA LYS A 78 -4.64 -6.35 13.95
C LYS A 78 -6.04 -6.69 13.44
N ASP A 79 -7.00 -5.80 13.64
CA ASP A 79 -8.36 -6.03 13.16
C ASP A 79 -8.44 -5.96 11.64
N LEU A 80 -7.64 -5.10 11.01
CA LEU A 80 -7.52 -5.02 9.56
C LEU A 80 -7.00 -6.34 8.97
N ASP A 81 -5.94 -6.90 9.51
CA ASP A 81 -5.40 -8.21 9.11
C ASP A 81 -6.47 -9.30 9.15
N ILE A 82 -7.22 -9.37 10.27
CA ILE A 82 -8.29 -10.36 10.44
C ILE A 82 -9.36 -10.22 9.35
N GLU A 83 -9.80 -9.00 9.05
CA GLU A 83 -10.80 -8.75 8.02
C GLU A 83 -10.28 -9.06 6.61
N LEU A 84 -9.01 -8.77 6.33
CA LEU A 84 -8.37 -9.09 5.06
C LEU A 84 -8.21 -10.61 4.89
N TRP A 85 -7.80 -11.33 5.93
CA TRP A 85 -7.68 -12.79 5.89
C TRP A 85 -9.02 -13.49 5.64
N LYS A 86 -10.12 -12.98 6.18
CA LYS A 86 -11.47 -13.47 5.87
C LYS A 86 -11.83 -13.34 4.38
N LEU A 87 -11.22 -12.39 3.67
CA LEU A 87 -11.40 -12.19 2.24
C LEU A 87 -10.35 -12.96 1.40
N GLY A 88 -9.45 -13.69 2.05
CA GLY A 88 -8.37 -14.42 1.39
C GLY A 88 -7.21 -13.52 0.95
N ILE A 89 -7.12 -12.29 1.46
CA ILE A 89 -6.05 -11.34 1.15
C ILE A 89 -4.98 -11.45 2.24
N PRO A 90 -3.79 -12.02 1.94
CA PRO A 90 -2.76 -12.21 2.94
C PRO A 90 -1.94 -10.94 3.13
N ALA A 91 -2.33 -10.09 4.07
CA ALA A 91 -1.47 -9.03 4.56
C ALA A 91 -0.26 -9.65 5.27
N LYS A 92 0.94 -9.19 4.95
CA LYS A 92 2.20 -9.75 5.46
C LYS A 92 2.87 -8.83 6.46
N THR A 93 2.88 -7.54 6.18
CA THR A 93 3.62 -6.55 6.97
C THR A 93 2.82 -5.27 7.06
N GLU A 94 2.77 -4.71 8.27
CA GLU A 94 2.29 -3.36 8.53
C GLU A 94 3.33 -2.62 9.38
N HIS A 95 3.69 -1.40 8.99
CA HIS A 95 4.70 -0.59 9.67
C HIS A 95 4.42 0.91 9.50
N ASN A 96 5.17 1.73 10.24
CA ASN A 96 5.20 3.17 10.03
C ASN A 96 5.93 3.53 8.74
N GLU A 97 5.49 4.61 8.11
CA GLU A 97 6.17 5.29 7.03
C GLU A 97 6.84 6.59 7.50
N ALA A 98 7.53 7.28 6.58
CA ALA A 98 8.37 8.43 6.92
C ALA A 98 7.57 9.66 7.36
N ALA A 99 6.34 9.85 6.88
CA ALA A 99 5.52 10.99 7.27
C ALA A 99 4.82 10.78 8.62
N PRO A 100 4.51 11.87 9.36
CA PRO A 100 3.73 11.77 10.60
C PRO A 100 2.38 11.09 10.37
N ALA A 101 2.06 10.08 11.17
CA ALA A 101 0.82 9.29 11.11
C ALA A 101 0.60 8.55 9.77
N GLN A 102 1.65 8.32 9.03
CA GLN A 102 1.67 7.50 7.83
C GLN A 102 2.07 6.07 8.16
N HIS A 103 1.41 5.13 7.52
CA HIS A 103 1.65 3.69 7.66
C HIS A 103 1.57 3.02 6.28
N GLU A 104 2.04 1.78 6.21
CA GLU A 104 1.98 0.98 5.00
C GLU A 104 1.50 -0.43 5.33
N LEU A 105 0.74 -1.01 4.41
CA LEU A 105 0.35 -2.41 4.40
C LEU A 105 0.92 -3.08 3.15
N ALA A 106 1.70 -4.13 3.34
CA ALA A 106 2.30 -4.93 2.29
C ALA A 106 1.65 -6.33 2.22
N PRO A 107 0.82 -6.64 1.22
CA PRO A 107 0.29 -7.99 1.01
C PRO A 107 1.34 -8.88 0.36
N ILE A 108 1.09 -10.20 0.37
CA ILE A 108 1.83 -11.13 -0.47
C ILE A 108 1.46 -10.85 -1.93
N TYR A 109 2.44 -10.84 -2.82
CA TYR A 109 2.23 -10.60 -4.23
C TYR A 109 1.33 -11.68 -4.90
N ASN A 110 0.64 -11.28 -5.96
CA ASN A 110 -0.19 -12.16 -6.76
C ASN A 110 -0.05 -11.80 -8.27
N THR A 111 -0.75 -12.52 -9.14
CA THR A 111 -0.88 -12.08 -10.54
C THR A 111 -1.49 -10.67 -10.58
N THR A 112 -1.06 -9.87 -11.54
CA THR A 112 -1.36 -8.42 -11.55
C THR A 112 -2.85 -8.11 -11.47
N ASN A 113 -3.71 -8.86 -12.18
CA ASN A 113 -5.16 -8.63 -12.13
C ASN A 113 -5.73 -8.94 -10.75
N VAL A 114 -5.36 -10.07 -10.14
CA VAL A 114 -5.84 -10.45 -8.80
C VAL A 114 -5.34 -9.45 -7.76
N ALA A 115 -4.04 -9.13 -7.75
CA ALA A 115 -3.47 -8.16 -6.83
C ALA A 115 -4.10 -6.76 -6.95
N THR A 116 -4.51 -6.37 -8.16
CA THR A 116 -5.23 -5.10 -8.37
C THR A 116 -6.60 -5.13 -7.73
N ASP A 117 -7.37 -6.20 -7.93
CA ASP A 117 -8.69 -6.37 -7.33
C ASP A 117 -8.60 -6.49 -5.80
N GLU A 118 -7.63 -7.24 -5.29
CA GLU A 118 -7.32 -7.33 -3.85
C GLU A 118 -7.02 -5.95 -3.25
N ASN A 119 -6.21 -5.12 -3.92
CA ASN A 119 -5.89 -3.78 -3.42
C ASN A 119 -7.13 -2.87 -3.36
N MET A 120 -8.06 -2.98 -4.29
CA MET A 120 -9.32 -2.25 -4.22
C MET A 120 -10.15 -2.65 -3.00
N LEU A 121 -10.17 -3.94 -2.66
CA LEU A 121 -10.81 -4.44 -1.43
C LEU A 121 -10.08 -3.95 -0.18
N VAL A 122 -8.74 -4.03 -0.15
CA VAL A 122 -7.89 -3.51 0.93
C VAL A 122 -8.25 -2.07 1.26
N MET A 123 -8.26 -1.17 0.28
CA MET A 123 -8.59 0.25 0.46
C MET A 123 -9.99 0.45 1.07
N ASN A 124 -10.96 -0.40 0.70
CA ASN A 124 -12.32 -0.33 1.24
C ASN A 124 -12.37 -0.83 2.69
N VAL A 125 -11.71 -1.95 2.97
CA VAL A 125 -11.66 -2.55 4.32
C VAL A 125 -10.92 -1.62 5.29
N MET A 126 -9.80 -1.04 4.90
CA MET A 126 -9.05 -0.05 5.68
C MET A 126 -9.95 1.06 6.22
N LYS A 127 -10.76 1.67 5.35
CA LYS A 127 -11.69 2.74 5.75
C LYS A 127 -12.74 2.25 6.75
N LYS A 128 -13.31 1.07 6.52
CA LYS A 128 -14.36 0.51 7.38
C LYS A 128 -13.84 0.13 8.76
N VAL A 129 -12.67 -0.51 8.82
CA VAL A 129 -12.07 -0.92 10.09
C VAL A 129 -11.60 0.29 10.89
N ALA A 130 -11.02 1.31 10.25
CA ALA A 130 -10.60 2.54 10.92
C ALA A 130 -11.76 3.17 11.73
N LEU A 131 -12.96 3.20 11.17
CA LEU A 131 -14.13 3.77 11.86
C LEU A 131 -14.50 3.02 13.14
N ARG A 132 -14.27 1.71 13.21
CA ARG A 132 -14.51 0.89 14.41
C ARG A 132 -13.59 1.30 15.57
N HIS A 133 -12.41 1.82 15.24
CA HIS A 133 -11.40 2.30 16.20
C HIS A 133 -11.49 3.80 16.47
N GLY A 134 -12.54 4.49 16.00
CA GLY A 134 -12.66 5.95 16.12
C GLY A 134 -11.57 6.68 15.33
N LEU A 135 -11.09 6.08 14.26
CA LEU A 135 -10.07 6.59 13.35
C LEU A 135 -10.66 6.83 11.96
N VAL A 136 -9.94 7.56 11.12
CA VAL A 136 -10.23 7.72 9.69
C VAL A 136 -8.97 7.41 8.91
N CYS A 137 -9.08 6.51 7.95
CA CYS A 137 -8.03 6.18 7.00
C CYS A 137 -8.11 7.11 5.80
N LEU A 138 -7.07 7.89 5.56
CA LEU A 138 -6.95 8.78 4.40
C LEU A 138 -6.16 8.07 3.31
N LEU A 139 -6.77 7.97 2.13
CA LEU A 139 -6.21 7.34 0.93
C LEU A 139 -6.12 8.30 -0.26
N HIS A 140 -6.33 9.61 -0.03
CA HIS A 140 -6.01 10.61 -1.02
C HIS A 140 -4.50 10.57 -1.30
N GLU A 141 -4.09 10.72 -2.54
CA GLU A 141 -2.68 10.60 -2.94
C GLU A 141 -1.75 11.53 -2.16
N LYS A 142 -2.22 12.72 -1.82
CA LYS A 142 -1.47 13.73 -1.08
C LYS A 142 -2.36 14.41 -0.03
N PRO A 143 -2.66 13.74 1.10
CA PRO A 143 -3.56 14.32 2.11
C PRO A 143 -2.96 15.51 2.84
N PHE A 144 -1.64 15.58 2.95
CA PHE A 144 -0.92 16.66 3.62
C PHE A 144 0.20 17.20 2.72
N ALA A 145 0.25 18.52 2.53
CA ALA A 145 1.31 19.15 1.75
C ALA A 145 2.68 19.04 2.45
N GLY A 146 3.75 18.95 1.67
CA GLY A 146 5.13 18.98 2.17
C GLY A 146 5.65 17.68 2.80
N VAL A 147 4.85 16.63 2.85
CA VAL A 147 5.25 15.28 3.32
C VAL A 147 4.86 14.22 2.30
N ASN A 148 5.21 12.96 2.53
CA ASN A 148 4.81 11.83 1.69
C ASN A 148 3.29 11.72 1.55
N GLY A 149 2.82 10.83 0.71
CA GLY A 149 1.40 10.64 0.39
C GLY A 149 0.92 9.22 0.64
N SER A 150 -0.34 8.96 0.32
CA SER A 150 -0.93 7.62 0.34
C SER A 150 -0.76 6.95 -1.02
N GLY A 151 0.48 6.68 -1.38
CA GLY A 151 0.86 6.04 -2.63
C GLY A 151 0.64 4.53 -2.65
N LYS A 152 1.09 3.91 -3.72
CA LYS A 152 1.23 2.46 -3.87
C LYS A 152 2.61 2.17 -4.41
N HIS A 153 3.47 1.57 -3.58
CA HIS A 153 4.73 1.05 -4.07
C HIS A 153 4.49 -0.32 -4.71
N ASN A 154 4.69 -0.41 -6.01
CA ASN A 154 4.43 -1.63 -6.76
C ASN A 154 5.72 -2.42 -6.98
N ASN A 155 5.94 -3.44 -6.18
CA ASN A 155 6.95 -4.47 -6.45
C ASN A 155 6.39 -5.42 -7.51
N TRP A 156 7.02 -5.53 -8.65
CA TRP A 156 6.49 -6.34 -9.76
C TRP A 156 7.55 -7.21 -10.44
N SER A 157 7.10 -8.26 -11.08
CA SER A 157 7.97 -9.16 -11.81
C SER A 157 7.29 -9.75 -13.04
N LEU A 158 8.12 -10.43 -13.86
CA LEU A 158 7.71 -11.15 -15.04
C LEU A 158 8.23 -12.59 -14.92
N THR A 159 7.32 -13.57 -14.97
CA THR A 159 7.68 -14.99 -14.85
C THR A 159 7.21 -15.76 -16.07
N THR A 160 8.11 -16.56 -16.65
CA THR A 160 7.79 -17.45 -17.76
C THR A 160 6.95 -18.64 -17.29
N ASP A 161 6.24 -19.29 -18.18
CA ASP A 161 5.54 -20.55 -17.90
C ASP A 161 6.49 -21.74 -17.64
N THR A 162 7.79 -21.56 -17.88
CA THR A 162 8.86 -22.48 -17.47
C THR A 162 9.39 -22.19 -16.07
N GLY A 163 8.85 -21.18 -15.37
CA GLY A 163 9.20 -20.84 -13.98
C GLY A 163 10.38 -19.88 -13.83
N HIS A 164 10.91 -19.33 -14.93
CA HIS A 164 12.01 -18.37 -14.88
C HIS A 164 11.50 -16.96 -14.62
N ASN A 165 12.02 -16.30 -13.56
CA ASN A 165 11.77 -14.89 -13.30
C ASN A 165 12.73 -14.04 -14.13
N LEU A 166 12.18 -13.26 -15.06
CA LEU A 166 12.98 -12.46 -16.01
C LEU A 166 13.68 -11.25 -15.39
N LEU A 167 13.28 -10.85 -14.20
CA LEU A 167 13.83 -9.70 -13.48
C LEU A 167 14.69 -10.10 -12.27
N GLU A 168 14.86 -11.40 -12.03
CA GLU A 168 15.77 -11.88 -11.00
C GLU A 168 17.22 -11.70 -11.47
N PRO A 169 18.06 -10.92 -10.78
CA PRO A 169 19.47 -10.79 -11.13
C PRO A 169 20.16 -12.13 -10.95
N GLY A 170 20.94 -12.55 -11.95
CA GLY A 170 21.81 -13.72 -11.85
C GLY A 170 22.81 -13.60 -10.69
N ARG A 171 23.23 -14.73 -10.16
CA ARG A 171 24.33 -14.81 -9.18
C ARG A 171 25.67 -14.76 -9.84
#